data_a852268f09d1088d9dd0a0b53abc98c9
#
_entry.id   a852268f09d1088d9dd0a0b53abc98c9
#
_cell.length_a   1.000
_cell.length_b   1.000
_cell.length_c   1.000
_cell.angle_alpha   90.00
_cell.angle_beta   90.00
_cell.angle_gamma   90.00
#
_symmetry.space_group_name_H-M   'P 1'
#
loop_
_entity.id
_entity.type
_entity.pdbx_description
1 polymer ?
#
loop_
_entity_poly.entity_id
_entity_poly.type
_entity_poly.pdbx_seq_one_letter_code
_entity_poly.pdbx_strand_id
1 'polypeptide(L)'
;MNIVIAGAGDMGYHLAQQLSYENKDITLIDVDKDALDNAASHLDVMTIMGDATSLEVLNSANLKDVHMFMAVTTSEKTNIVAATLAKQLGAKRVIARVRNHDYLEPEHEIYFKNIGIDNIISPTMLCSGEIYRMIKNSTFTEVFEFEGGKLNIVGISLDQYSPLFNKKIADMKDIPLFGDIRIVAIVRDQMTIIPRGNTIIRNNDHVFFISNKKAVESIIELLGEKKVAIKNIMIIGGDDMAYATALKLEDEFRVTLVHRDKERCKWLSERLNNTLIINGDYKNIELLIEEGLEQMEAFISLTESSETNIITSLSAKNHGVYKTIAHVDTREYVHISHSIGVDSLINKKLVAANQITRFLKKGKVESVAGIYGVDAEIIQYVITKGNRLTKKPLKDLHFPDTAIVAGVIRGEDAFIPDGDFILQVDDKAIVLALPAAKALLEKLLH
;
A
#
# COMPACT_ATOMS: atom_id res chain seq x y z
N MET A 1 -10.86 -13.53 17.32
CA MET A 1 -9.96 -12.39 17.71
C MET A 1 -10.80 -11.14 17.70
N ASN A 2 -11.00 -10.50 18.86
CA ASN A 2 -11.92 -9.37 19.02
C ASN A 2 -11.22 -8.06 18.68
N ILE A 3 -11.81 -7.29 17.78
CA ILE A 3 -11.31 -6.00 17.30
C ILE A 3 -12.41 -4.95 17.48
N VAL A 4 -12.07 -3.80 18.04
CA VAL A 4 -12.97 -2.67 18.14
C VAL A 4 -12.43 -1.51 17.29
N ILE A 5 -13.28 -0.95 16.46
CA ILE A 5 -12.97 0.20 15.59
C ILE A 5 -13.87 1.36 15.99
N ALA A 6 -13.28 2.43 16.47
CA ALA A 6 -13.97 3.68 16.74
C ALA A 6 -13.88 4.60 15.51
N GLY A 7 -15.04 4.88 14.91
CA GLY A 7 -15.23 5.55 13.63
C GLY A 7 -15.72 4.57 12.56
N ALA A 8 -16.98 4.71 12.13
CA ALA A 8 -17.63 3.91 11.07
C ALA A 8 -17.64 4.62 9.71
N GLY A 9 -17.01 5.78 9.62
CA GLY A 9 -16.81 6.46 8.33
C GLY A 9 -15.95 5.64 7.37
N ASP A 10 -15.62 6.20 6.23
CA ASP A 10 -14.92 5.53 5.12
C ASP A 10 -13.75 4.63 5.53
N MET A 11 -12.87 5.13 6.43
CA MET A 11 -11.70 4.37 6.86
C MET A 11 -12.09 3.19 7.75
N GLY A 12 -12.95 3.43 8.74
CA GLY A 12 -13.38 2.38 9.66
C GLY A 12 -14.19 1.30 8.96
N TYR A 13 -15.10 1.69 8.06
CA TYR A 13 -15.85 0.76 7.22
C TYR A 13 -14.91 -0.12 6.39
N HIS A 14 -13.92 0.49 5.72
CA HIS A 14 -12.97 -0.26 4.89
C HIS A 14 -12.10 -1.23 5.72
N LEU A 15 -11.66 -0.80 6.90
CA LEU A 15 -10.93 -1.66 7.84
C LEU A 15 -11.81 -2.83 8.30
N ALA A 16 -13.06 -2.56 8.69
CA ALA A 16 -14.01 -3.58 9.09
C ALA A 16 -14.27 -4.58 7.95
N GLN A 17 -14.46 -4.10 6.72
CA GLN A 17 -14.63 -4.92 5.53
C GLN A 17 -13.43 -5.84 5.30
N GLN A 18 -12.21 -5.30 5.32
CA GLN A 18 -11.00 -6.10 5.11
C GLN A 18 -10.81 -7.17 6.20
N LEU A 19 -11.11 -6.83 7.45
CA LEU A 19 -10.92 -7.71 8.60
C LEU A 19 -12.06 -8.74 8.75
N SER A 20 -13.27 -8.47 8.28
CA SER A 20 -14.39 -9.42 8.30
C SER A 20 -14.09 -10.64 7.43
N TYR A 21 -13.40 -10.48 6.31
CA TYR A 21 -12.94 -11.61 5.49
C TYR A 21 -11.94 -12.54 6.21
N GLU A 22 -11.37 -12.10 7.35
CA GLU A 22 -10.41 -12.88 8.12
C GLU A 22 -11.02 -13.63 9.31
N ASN A 23 -12.35 -13.78 9.38
CA ASN A 23 -13.08 -14.39 10.51
C ASN A 23 -12.71 -13.76 11.87
N LYS A 24 -12.71 -12.42 11.94
CA LYS A 24 -12.50 -11.66 13.17
C LYS A 24 -13.84 -11.17 13.68
N ASP A 25 -13.98 -11.13 15.00
CA ASP A 25 -15.13 -10.53 15.67
C ASP A 25 -14.91 -9.01 15.73
N ILE A 26 -15.66 -8.25 14.95
CA ILE A 26 -15.47 -6.82 14.79
C ILE A 26 -16.62 -6.07 15.43
N THR A 27 -16.30 -5.05 16.23
CA THR A 27 -17.28 -4.09 16.77
C THR A 27 -16.94 -2.70 16.24
N LEU A 28 -17.92 -2.03 15.63
CA LEU A 28 -17.84 -0.63 15.20
C LEU A 28 -18.52 0.28 16.20
N ILE A 29 -17.87 1.38 16.56
CA ILE A 29 -18.44 2.45 17.41
C ILE A 29 -18.47 3.74 16.61
N ASP A 30 -19.64 4.37 16.50
CA ASP A 30 -19.76 5.71 15.90
C ASP A 30 -20.97 6.45 16.49
N VAL A 31 -20.97 7.77 16.37
CA VAL A 31 -22.11 8.63 16.69
C VAL A 31 -23.10 8.71 15.53
N ASP A 32 -22.66 8.39 14.32
CA ASP A 32 -23.47 8.42 13.09
C ASP A 32 -24.18 7.08 12.91
N LYS A 33 -25.51 7.12 13.10
CA LYS A 33 -26.36 5.94 12.95
C LYS A 33 -26.38 5.40 11.51
N ASP A 34 -26.40 6.28 10.51
CA ASP A 34 -26.51 5.88 9.12
C ASP A 34 -25.24 5.15 8.68
N ALA A 35 -24.06 5.59 9.15
CA ALA A 35 -22.80 4.91 8.92
C ALA A 35 -22.76 3.51 9.56
N LEU A 36 -23.29 3.37 10.77
CA LEU A 36 -23.40 2.08 11.46
C LEU A 36 -24.39 1.13 10.78
N ASP A 37 -25.58 1.63 10.40
CA ASP A 37 -26.61 0.85 9.72
C ASP A 37 -26.10 0.37 8.33
N ASN A 38 -25.37 1.23 7.60
CA ASN A 38 -24.71 0.84 6.36
C ASN A 38 -23.68 -0.29 6.59
N ALA A 39 -22.85 -0.17 7.62
CA ALA A 39 -21.86 -1.20 7.94
C ALA A 39 -22.53 -2.53 8.33
N ALA A 40 -23.53 -2.51 9.19
CA ALA A 40 -24.25 -3.71 9.63
C ALA A 40 -25.02 -4.40 8.49
N SER A 41 -25.46 -3.65 7.48
CA SER A 41 -26.18 -4.19 6.32
C SER A 41 -25.28 -4.95 5.33
N HIS A 42 -23.99 -4.64 5.29
CA HIS A 42 -23.06 -5.16 4.29
C HIS A 42 -21.93 -6.01 4.89
N LEU A 43 -21.70 -5.93 6.19
CA LEU A 43 -20.58 -6.61 6.85
C LEU A 43 -21.10 -7.40 8.07
N ASP A 44 -20.44 -8.49 8.37
CA ASP A 44 -20.68 -9.26 9.62
C ASP A 44 -19.94 -8.58 10.78
N VAL A 45 -20.56 -7.55 11.36
CA VAL A 45 -20.00 -6.72 12.42
C VAL A 45 -21.04 -6.37 13.48
N MET A 46 -20.61 -6.23 14.72
CA MET A 46 -21.43 -5.62 15.79
C MET A 46 -21.31 -4.10 15.71
N THR A 47 -22.39 -3.38 16.00
CA THR A 47 -22.40 -1.92 16.03
C THR A 47 -22.80 -1.39 17.39
N ILE A 48 -22.14 -0.34 17.85
CA ILE A 48 -22.46 0.39 19.08
C ILE A 48 -22.58 1.86 18.73
N MET A 49 -23.77 2.44 18.92
CA MET A 49 -24.00 3.86 18.69
C MET A 49 -23.56 4.66 19.92
N GLY A 50 -22.64 5.59 19.74
CA GLY A 50 -22.21 6.49 20.80
C GLY A 50 -20.85 7.13 20.58
N ASP A 51 -20.49 8.05 21.48
CA ASP A 51 -19.17 8.70 21.45
C ASP A 51 -18.10 7.76 21.98
N ALA A 52 -17.07 7.50 21.17
CA ALA A 52 -15.96 6.64 21.52
C ALA A 52 -15.08 7.16 22.68
N THR A 53 -15.30 8.37 23.17
CA THR A 53 -14.68 8.90 24.39
C THR A 53 -15.54 8.68 25.64
N SER A 54 -16.76 8.17 25.51
CA SER A 54 -17.64 7.83 26.63
C SER A 54 -17.23 6.51 27.27
N LEU A 55 -17.00 6.52 28.60
CA LEU A 55 -16.70 5.30 29.35
C LEU A 55 -17.83 4.29 29.30
N GLU A 56 -19.09 4.73 29.23
CA GLU A 56 -20.26 3.86 29.12
C GLU A 56 -20.23 3.09 27.79
N VAL A 57 -19.99 3.80 26.69
CA VAL A 57 -19.87 3.23 25.33
C VAL A 57 -18.69 2.27 25.25
N LEU A 58 -17.53 2.65 25.78
CA LEU A 58 -16.34 1.80 25.80
C LEU A 58 -16.52 0.55 26.66
N ASN A 59 -17.21 0.65 27.80
CA ASN A 59 -17.52 -0.51 28.64
C ASN A 59 -18.49 -1.48 27.95
N SER A 60 -19.45 -0.99 27.15
CA SER A 60 -20.35 -1.86 26.39
C SER A 60 -19.63 -2.69 25.31
N ALA A 61 -18.47 -2.22 24.86
CA ALA A 61 -17.60 -2.94 23.92
C ALA A 61 -16.71 -4.03 24.57
N ASN A 62 -16.80 -4.25 25.88
CA ASN A 62 -16.04 -5.25 26.65
C ASN A 62 -14.53 -5.27 26.35
N LEU A 63 -13.88 -4.13 26.54
CA LEU A 63 -12.48 -3.91 26.11
C LEU A 63 -11.44 -4.84 26.75
N LYS A 64 -11.74 -5.51 27.86
CA LYS A 64 -10.85 -6.47 28.51
C LYS A 64 -10.53 -7.67 27.61
N ASP A 65 -11.46 -8.06 26.74
CA ASP A 65 -11.31 -9.18 25.81
C ASP A 65 -10.84 -8.72 24.41
N VAL A 66 -10.64 -7.41 24.23
CA VAL A 66 -10.28 -6.83 22.94
C VAL A 66 -8.77 -6.96 22.69
N HIS A 67 -8.43 -7.57 21.57
CA HIS A 67 -7.04 -7.72 21.13
C HIS A 67 -6.48 -6.43 20.53
N MET A 68 -7.32 -5.68 19.81
CA MET A 68 -6.95 -4.42 19.21
C MET A 68 -8.10 -3.43 19.20
N PHE A 69 -7.82 -2.22 19.66
CA PHE A 69 -8.71 -1.06 19.53
C PHE A 69 -8.10 -0.06 18.53
N MET A 70 -8.87 0.38 17.57
CA MET A 70 -8.46 1.32 16.53
C MET A 70 -9.35 2.55 16.57
N ALA A 71 -8.79 3.70 16.93
CA ALA A 71 -9.47 4.98 16.87
C ALA A 71 -9.15 5.67 15.54
N VAL A 72 -10.11 5.67 14.60
CA VAL A 72 -9.94 6.15 13.21
C VAL A 72 -10.99 7.17 12.79
N THR A 73 -11.60 7.85 13.75
CA THR A 73 -12.54 8.93 13.45
C THR A 73 -11.88 10.08 12.70
N THR A 74 -12.67 11.07 12.27
CA THR A 74 -12.14 12.28 11.62
C THR A 74 -11.39 13.23 12.56
N SER A 75 -11.60 13.10 13.87
CA SER A 75 -11.00 13.94 14.93
C SER A 75 -9.81 13.25 15.59
N GLU A 76 -8.61 13.74 15.39
CA GLU A 76 -7.41 13.20 16.06
C GLU A 76 -7.48 13.30 17.59
N LYS A 77 -8.09 14.36 18.12
CA LYS A 77 -8.28 14.54 19.58
C LYS A 77 -9.17 13.42 20.15
N THR A 78 -10.28 13.13 19.48
CA THR A 78 -11.16 12.01 19.83
C THR A 78 -10.40 10.69 19.74
N ASN A 79 -9.60 10.48 18.70
CA ASN A 79 -8.83 9.26 18.51
C ASN A 79 -7.80 9.04 19.63
N ILE A 80 -7.07 10.09 20.01
CA ILE A 80 -6.08 10.03 21.12
C ILE A 80 -6.78 9.71 22.44
N VAL A 81 -7.88 10.42 22.77
CA VAL A 81 -8.61 10.20 24.01
C VAL A 81 -9.23 8.78 24.04
N ALA A 82 -9.93 8.38 22.98
CA ALA A 82 -10.56 7.07 22.89
C ALA A 82 -9.53 5.93 23.01
N ALA A 83 -8.39 6.02 22.29
CA ALA A 83 -7.33 5.04 22.35
C ALA A 83 -6.71 4.94 23.76
N THR A 84 -6.45 6.09 24.41
CA THR A 84 -5.93 6.13 25.79
C THR A 84 -6.89 5.46 26.76
N LEU A 85 -8.18 5.81 26.72
CA LEU A 85 -9.21 5.21 27.56
C LEU A 85 -9.36 3.71 27.29
N ALA A 86 -9.38 3.29 26.03
CA ALA A 86 -9.47 1.89 25.66
C ALA A 86 -8.30 1.07 26.23
N LYS A 87 -7.09 1.61 26.23
CA LYS A 87 -5.92 0.97 26.84
C LYS A 87 -6.10 0.80 28.34
N GLN A 88 -6.55 1.83 29.04
CA GLN A 88 -6.81 1.79 30.49
C GLN A 88 -7.93 0.80 30.86
N LEU A 89 -8.91 0.62 29.97
CA LEU A 89 -10.00 -0.34 30.15
C LEU A 89 -9.62 -1.78 29.78
N GLY A 90 -8.40 -2.02 29.30
CA GLY A 90 -7.82 -3.35 29.13
C GLY A 90 -7.60 -3.84 27.70
N ALA A 91 -7.81 -3.00 26.69
CA ALA A 91 -7.46 -3.35 25.31
C ALA A 91 -5.96 -3.67 25.19
N LYS A 92 -5.62 -4.82 24.58
CA LYS A 92 -4.22 -5.30 24.54
C LYS A 92 -3.33 -4.42 23.68
N ARG A 93 -3.84 -3.96 22.55
CA ARG A 93 -3.17 -3.02 21.64
C ARG A 93 -4.12 -1.92 21.24
N VAL A 94 -3.57 -0.70 21.11
CA VAL A 94 -4.34 0.44 20.64
C VAL A 94 -3.62 1.21 19.56
N ILE A 95 -4.38 1.64 18.57
CA ILE A 95 -3.91 2.47 17.45
C ILE A 95 -4.75 3.73 17.40
N ALA A 96 -4.10 4.89 17.21
CA ALA A 96 -4.79 6.15 17.00
C ALA A 96 -4.40 6.77 15.65
N ARG A 97 -5.42 7.20 14.87
CA ARG A 97 -5.22 8.01 13.68
C ARG A 97 -4.98 9.45 14.08
N VAL A 98 -3.90 10.04 13.53
CA VAL A 98 -3.55 11.45 13.73
C VAL A 98 -3.40 12.17 12.38
N ARG A 99 -3.46 13.50 12.42
CA ARG A 99 -3.22 14.37 11.26
C ARG A 99 -1.98 15.23 11.44
N ASN A 100 -1.71 15.66 12.70
CA ASN A 100 -0.58 16.50 12.99
C ASN A 100 0.74 15.75 12.72
N HIS A 101 1.59 16.34 11.89
CA HIS A 101 2.88 15.79 11.48
C HIS A 101 3.86 15.71 12.65
N ASP A 102 3.84 16.69 13.56
CA ASP A 102 4.72 16.74 14.71
C ASP A 102 4.60 15.49 15.61
N TYR A 103 3.41 14.89 15.64
CA TYR A 103 3.17 13.67 16.43
C TYR A 103 3.89 12.45 15.90
N LEU A 104 4.31 12.46 14.63
CA LEU A 104 4.94 11.34 13.95
C LEU A 104 6.46 11.38 13.97
N GLU A 105 7.03 12.46 14.51
CA GLU A 105 8.47 12.57 14.70
C GLU A 105 8.95 11.47 15.67
N PRO A 106 10.07 10.78 15.36
CA PRO A 106 10.55 9.65 16.18
C PRO A 106 10.73 9.99 17.66
N GLU A 107 11.13 11.22 17.96
CA GLU A 107 11.32 11.71 19.33
C GLU A 107 10.01 11.88 20.11
N HIS A 108 8.87 12.05 19.41
CA HIS A 108 7.55 12.21 20.01
C HIS A 108 6.83 10.88 20.27
N GLU A 109 7.29 9.78 19.70
CA GLU A 109 6.68 8.45 19.87
C GLU A 109 6.55 8.05 21.34
N ILE A 110 7.54 8.43 22.16
CA ILE A 110 7.55 8.13 23.59
C ILE A 110 6.36 8.74 24.35
N TYR A 111 5.91 9.93 23.97
CA TYR A 111 4.77 10.58 24.63
C TYR A 111 3.48 9.78 24.44
N PHE A 112 3.27 9.23 23.23
CA PHE A 112 2.09 8.39 22.93
C PHE A 112 2.16 7.05 23.64
N LYS A 113 3.34 6.42 23.68
CA LYS A 113 3.56 5.18 24.44
C LYS A 113 3.30 5.37 25.94
N ASN A 114 3.71 6.51 26.51
CA ASN A 114 3.51 6.81 27.93
C ASN A 114 2.03 6.97 28.31
N ILE A 115 1.17 7.44 27.40
CA ILE A 115 -0.27 7.48 27.61
C ILE A 115 -0.98 6.18 27.18
N GLY A 116 -0.23 5.16 26.80
CA GLY A 116 -0.71 3.83 26.50
C GLY A 116 -1.09 3.59 25.04
N ILE A 117 -0.80 4.51 24.12
CA ILE A 117 -1.04 4.31 22.69
C ILE A 117 0.15 3.57 22.08
N ASP A 118 -0.09 2.35 21.58
CA ASP A 118 0.96 1.48 21.06
C ASP A 118 1.48 1.97 19.70
N ASN A 119 0.59 2.50 18.85
CA ASN A 119 0.96 3.03 17.54
C ASN A 119 0.06 4.22 17.14
N ILE A 120 0.66 5.20 16.50
CA ILE A 120 -0.06 6.26 15.80
C ILE A 120 0.10 6.10 14.29
N ILE A 121 -0.92 6.46 13.53
CA ILE A 121 -0.90 6.40 12.07
C ILE A 121 -1.42 7.70 11.47
N SER A 122 -0.77 8.15 10.41
CA SER A 122 -1.28 9.21 9.55
C SER A 122 -1.40 8.71 8.12
N PRO A 123 -2.62 8.54 7.60
CA PRO A 123 -2.82 8.15 6.21
C PRO A 123 -2.15 9.09 5.22
N THR A 124 -2.15 10.38 5.52
CA THR A 124 -1.49 11.42 4.72
C THR A 124 0.02 11.19 4.62
N MET A 125 0.69 10.96 5.74
CA MET A 125 2.14 10.71 5.76
C MET A 125 2.51 9.36 5.16
N LEU A 126 1.66 8.35 5.34
CA LEU A 126 1.84 7.06 4.68
C LEU A 126 1.76 7.20 3.15
N CYS A 127 0.78 7.95 2.64
CA CYS A 127 0.65 8.22 1.22
C CYS A 127 1.81 9.03 0.66
N SER A 128 2.24 10.10 1.35
CA SER A 128 3.40 10.89 0.89
C SER A 128 4.67 10.04 0.85
N GLY A 129 4.86 9.12 1.81
CA GLY A 129 5.95 8.15 1.80
C GLY A 129 5.87 7.16 0.63
N GLU A 130 4.66 6.72 0.27
CA GLU A 130 4.45 5.83 -0.87
C GLU A 130 4.73 6.57 -2.19
N ILE A 131 4.21 7.80 -2.35
CA ILE A 131 4.47 8.64 -3.52
C ILE A 131 5.99 8.89 -3.69
N TYR A 132 6.70 9.19 -2.59
CA TYR A 132 8.15 9.34 -2.63
C TYR A 132 8.84 8.08 -3.15
N ARG A 133 8.44 6.89 -2.69
CA ARG A 133 8.97 5.60 -3.20
C ARG A 133 8.67 5.39 -4.68
N MET A 134 7.44 5.73 -5.13
CA MET A 134 7.05 5.65 -6.55
C MET A 134 7.89 6.57 -7.42
N ILE A 135 8.24 7.77 -6.96
CA ILE A 135 9.11 8.71 -7.68
C ILE A 135 10.55 8.20 -7.73
N LYS A 136 11.09 7.71 -6.60
CA LYS A 136 12.46 7.13 -6.56
C LYS A 136 12.60 5.90 -7.46
N ASN A 137 11.54 5.12 -7.63
CA ASN A 137 11.51 3.91 -8.43
C ASN A 137 10.57 4.09 -9.65
N SER A 138 10.73 5.21 -10.38
CA SER A 138 9.78 5.71 -11.36
C SER A 138 9.46 4.77 -12.53
N THR A 139 10.34 3.84 -12.85
CA THR A 139 10.14 2.82 -13.90
C THR A 139 9.05 1.81 -13.52
N PHE A 140 8.85 1.58 -12.23
CA PHE A 140 7.86 0.63 -11.74
C PHE A 140 6.56 1.32 -11.34
N THR A 141 5.45 0.62 -11.51
CA THR A 141 4.13 1.09 -11.05
C THR A 141 3.99 0.90 -9.55
N GLU A 142 4.48 -0.23 -9.03
CA GLU A 142 4.52 -0.56 -7.61
C GLU A 142 5.88 -1.11 -7.18
N VAL A 143 6.24 -0.84 -5.93
CA VAL A 143 7.45 -1.37 -5.30
C VAL A 143 7.15 -1.76 -3.85
N PHE A 144 7.37 -3.03 -3.52
CA PHE A 144 7.25 -3.56 -2.15
C PHE A 144 8.61 -4.05 -1.69
N GLU A 145 9.12 -3.46 -0.63
CA GLU A 145 10.41 -3.80 -0.04
C GLU A 145 10.23 -4.71 1.20
N PHE A 146 11.06 -5.75 1.27
CA PHE A 146 11.12 -6.68 2.41
C PHE A 146 12.50 -6.62 3.04
N GLU A 147 12.55 -6.56 4.38
CA GLU A 147 13.79 -6.55 5.20
C GLU A 147 14.81 -5.51 4.69
N GLY A 148 14.37 -4.25 4.58
CA GLY A 148 15.24 -3.16 4.14
C GLY A 148 15.68 -3.25 2.68
N GLY A 149 14.87 -3.91 1.83
CA GLY A 149 15.13 -4.06 0.40
C GLY A 149 16.00 -5.27 0.04
N LYS A 150 16.21 -6.23 0.95
CA LYS A 150 16.90 -7.50 0.62
C LYS A 150 16.18 -8.23 -0.51
N LEU A 151 14.83 -8.24 -0.48
CA LEU A 151 13.97 -8.66 -1.58
C LEU A 151 12.97 -7.55 -1.91
N ASN A 152 12.69 -7.40 -3.20
CA ASN A 152 11.73 -6.43 -3.71
C ASN A 152 10.73 -7.14 -4.63
N ILE A 153 9.43 -6.80 -4.49
CA ILE A 153 8.43 -7.12 -5.50
C ILE A 153 8.12 -5.82 -6.24
N VAL A 154 8.28 -5.83 -7.55
CA VAL A 154 8.06 -4.68 -8.42
C VAL A 154 7.03 -5.01 -9.48
N GLY A 155 6.09 -4.10 -9.72
CA GLY A 155 5.07 -4.20 -10.76
C GLY A 155 5.41 -3.34 -11.98
N ILE A 156 5.09 -3.84 -13.17
CA ILE A 156 5.21 -3.09 -14.42
C ILE A 156 4.19 -3.57 -15.44
N SER A 157 3.60 -2.64 -16.19
CA SER A 157 2.72 -2.95 -17.32
C SER A 157 3.55 -3.23 -18.56
N LEU A 158 3.26 -4.34 -19.23
CA LEU A 158 3.96 -4.76 -20.44
C LEU A 158 3.11 -4.47 -21.67
N ASP A 159 3.74 -3.93 -22.70
CA ASP A 159 3.15 -3.72 -24.00
C ASP A 159 3.64 -4.75 -25.04
N GLN A 160 3.16 -4.60 -26.26
CA GLN A 160 3.53 -5.46 -27.39
C GLN A 160 5.01 -5.32 -27.82
N TYR A 161 5.71 -4.26 -27.38
CA TYR A 161 7.12 -4.02 -27.70
C TYR A 161 8.05 -4.62 -26.66
N SER A 162 7.52 -5.09 -25.53
CA SER A 162 8.31 -5.74 -24.50
C SER A 162 9.00 -6.99 -25.03
N PRO A 163 10.28 -7.19 -24.71
CA PRO A 163 11.02 -8.43 -25.04
C PRO A 163 10.38 -9.71 -24.47
N LEU A 164 9.50 -9.58 -23.48
CA LEU A 164 8.78 -10.70 -22.86
C LEU A 164 7.44 -11.00 -23.53
N PHE A 165 6.96 -10.13 -24.41
CA PHE A 165 5.69 -10.32 -25.10
C PHE A 165 5.64 -11.65 -25.86
N ASN A 166 4.52 -12.38 -25.73
CA ASN A 166 4.24 -13.69 -26.36
C ASN A 166 5.24 -14.81 -26.02
N LYS A 167 6.04 -14.65 -24.95
CA LYS A 167 6.94 -15.71 -24.46
C LYS A 167 6.27 -16.51 -23.34
N LYS A 168 6.58 -17.81 -23.27
CA LYS A 168 6.25 -18.65 -22.12
C LYS A 168 7.23 -18.40 -20.98
N ILE A 169 6.76 -18.45 -19.75
CA ILE A 169 7.63 -18.28 -18.57
C ILE A 169 8.71 -19.39 -18.51
N ALA A 170 8.39 -20.60 -18.92
CA ALA A 170 9.38 -21.70 -18.97
C ALA A 170 10.58 -21.38 -19.89
N ASP A 171 10.32 -20.66 -21.00
CA ASP A 171 11.35 -20.34 -22.01
C ASP A 171 12.28 -19.20 -21.53
N MET A 172 11.92 -18.52 -20.42
CA MET A 172 12.73 -17.44 -19.85
C MET A 172 13.89 -17.93 -18.97
N LYS A 173 13.93 -19.22 -18.65
CA LYS A 173 15.03 -19.83 -17.86
C LYS A 173 16.42 -19.65 -18.49
N ASP A 174 16.46 -19.54 -19.81
CA ASP A 174 17.70 -19.36 -20.57
C ASP A 174 18.21 -17.91 -20.57
N ILE A 175 17.46 -16.98 -20.00
CA ILE A 175 17.89 -15.59 -19.81
C ILE A 175 18.75 -15.53 -18.54
N PRO A 176 20.03 -15.12 -18.62
CA PRO A 176 20.99 -15.18 -17.49
C PRO A 176 20.50 -14.49 -16.19
N LEU A 177 19.64 -13.49 -16.33
CA LEU A 177 19.10 -12.70 -15.22
C LEU A 177 18.00 -13.43 -14.40
N PHE A 178 17.40 -14.51 -14.95
CA PHE A 178 16.28 -15.22 -14.31
C PHE A 178 16.68 -16.07 -13.09
N GLY A 179 17.97 -16.17 -12.75
CA GLY A 179 18.41 -16.73 -11.46
C GLY A 179 18.11 -15.82 -10.27
N ASP A 180 18.13 -14.51 -10.49
CA ASP A 180 17.95 -13.46 -9.48
C ASP A 180 16.60 -12.74 -9.57
N ILE A 181 15.73 -13.18 -10.51
CA ILE A 181 14.42 -12.58 -10.79
C ILE A 181 13.40 -13.69 -11.03
N ARG A 182 12.15 -13.49 -10.59
CA ARG A 182 11.02 -14.38 -10.91
C ARG A 182 9.76 -13.59 -11.09
N ILE A 183 8.92 -13.97 -12.07
CA ILE A 183 7.55 -13.49 -12.18
C ILE A 183 6.69 -14.24 -11.16
N VAL A 184 6.01 -13.47 -10.28
CA VAL A 184 5.24 -14.02 -9.15
C VAL A 184 3.75 -13.82 -9.29
N ALA A 185 3.31 -12.81 -10.05
CA ALA A 185 1.92 -12.58 -10.41
C ALA A 185 1.81 -11.90 -11.78
N ILE A 186 0.67 -12.11 -12.42
CA ILE A 186 0.24 -11.38 -13.62
C ILE A 186 -1.21 -10.95 -13.39
N VAL A 187 -1.50 -9.66 -13.59
CA VAL A 187 -2.88 -9.17 -13.67
C VAL A 187 -3.23 -9.01 -15.13
N ARG A 188 -4.29 -9.68 -15.53
CA ARG A 188 -4.85 -9.68 -16.88
C ARG A 188 -6.35 -9.60 -16.79
N ASP A 189 -6.96 -8.65 -17.50
CA ASP A 189 -8.43 -8.49 -17.55
C ASP A 189 -9.05 -8.47 -16.14
N GLN A 190 -8.43 -7.73 -15.21
CA GLN A 190 -8.80 -7.61 -13.78
C GLN A 190 -8.67 -8.91 -12.96
N MET A 191 -8.14 -9.99 -13.53
CA MET A 191 -7.88 -11.24 -12.81
C MET A 191 -6.42 -11.40 -12.49
N THR A 192 -6.15 -11.87 -11.28
CA THR A 192 -4.79 -12.20 -10.84
C THR A 192 -4.47 -13.66 -11.14
N ILE A 193 -3.37 -13.88 -11.82
CA ILE A 193 -2.86 -15.19 -12.22
C ILE A 193 -1.55 -15.44 -11.45
N ILE A 194 -1.45 -16.55 -10.73
CA ILE A 194 -0.17 -17.07 -10.24
C ILE A 194 0.47 -17.85 -11.41
N PRO A 195 1.56 -17.32 -12.00
CA PRO A 195 2.07 -17.86 -13.24
C PRO A 195 2.76 -19.21 -13.06
N ARG A 196 2.67 -20.04 -14.10
CA ARG A 196 3.35 -21.34 -14.22
C ARG A 196 4.20 -21.36 -15.50
N GLY A 197 5.03 -22.36 -15.65
CA GLY A 197 5.94 -22.44 -16.81
C GLY A 197 5.27 -22.34 -18.18
N ASN A 198 4.03 -22.80 -18.33
CA ASN A 198 3.24 -22.72 -19.57
C ASN A 198 2.46 -21.40 -19.74
N THR A 199 2.51 -20.51 -18.76
CA THR A 199 1.85 -19.19 -18.84
C THR A 199 2.56 -18.35 -19.90
N ILE A 200 1.78 -17.76 -20.82
CA ILE A 200 2.26 -16.87 -21.88
C ILE A 200 1.97 -15.43 -21.47
N ILE A 201 2.96 -14.55 -21.58
CA ILE A 201 2.81 -13.12 -21.36
C ILE A 201 2.09 -12.49 -22.56
N ARG A 202 1.10 -11.64 -22.30
CA ARG A 202 0.29 -10.97 -23.32
C ARG A 202 0.45 -9.46 -23.26
N ASN A 203 -0.06 -8.80 -24.29
CA ASN A 203 -0.16 -7.34 -24.32
C ASN A 203 -1.06 -6.85 -23.17
N ASN A 204 -0.69 -5.74 -22.55
CA ASN A 204 -1.35 -5.13 -21.40
C ASN A 204 -1.39 -6.01 -20.13
N ASP A 205 -0.58 -7.07 -20.05
CA ASP A 205 -0.36 -7.76 -18.79
C ASP A 205 0.37 -6.82 -17.82
N HIS A 206 -0.13 -6.72 -16.59
CA HIS A 206 0.59 -6.11 -15.50
C HIS A 206 1.34 -7.19 -14.73
N VAL A 207 2.66 -7.17 -14.80
CA VAL A 207 3.52 -8.26 -14.34
C VAL A 207 4.28 -7.87 -13.07
N PHE A 208 4.25 -8.73 -12.07
CA PHE A 208 4.97 -8.57 -10.82
C PHE A 208 6.19 -9.48 -10.79
N PHE A 209 7.35 -8.87 -10.60
CA PHE A 209 8.62 -9.56 -10.44
C PHE A 209 9.05 -9.52 -8.98
N ILE A 210 9.59 -10.61 -8.47
CA ILE A 210 10.43 -10.59 -7.27
C ILE A 210 11.90 -10.61 -7.68
N SER A 211 12.72 -9.83 -6.98
CA SER A 211 14.17 -9.75 -7.20
C SER A 211 14.90 -9.41 -5.90
N ASN A 212 16.20 -9.72 -5.87
CA ASN A 212 17.09 -9.12 -4.88
C ASN A 212 17.38 -7.65 -5.24
N LYS A 213 17.95 -6.89 -4.31
CA LYS A 213 18.21 -5.45 -4.49
C LYS A 213 19.07 -5.14 -5.74
N LYS A 214 20.02 -6.01 -6.05
CA LYS A 214 20.95 -5.81 -7.18
C LYS A 214 20.27 -6.08 -8.54
N ALA A 215 19.33 -7.01 -8.57
CA ALA A 215 18.65 -7.42 -9.79
C ALA A 215 17.45 -6.52 -10.19
N VAL A 216 17.06 -5.54 -9.36
CA VAL A 216 16.00 -4.58 -9.73
C VAL A 216 16.37 -3.81 -11.01
N GLU A 217 17.63 -3.37 -11.15
CA GLU A 217 18.08 -2.67 -12.35
C GLU A 217 18.11 -3.60 -13.58
N SER A 218 18.41 -4.87 -13.38
CA SER A 218 18.40 -5.88 -14.44
C SER A 218 16.99 -6.16 -15.00
N ILE A 219 15.93 -5.94 -14.22
CA ILE A 219 14.55 -6.01 -14.73
C ILE A 219 14.31 -4.90 -15.77
N ILE A 220 14.78 -3.68 -15.50
CA ILE A 220 14.65 -2.54 -16.41
C ILE A 220 15.36 -2.83 -17.74
N GLU A 221 16.59 -3.34 -17.67
CA GLU A 221 17.37 -3.73 -18.85
C GLU A 221 16.68 -4.86 -19.63
N LEU A 222 16.17 -5.89 -18.92
CA LEU A 222 15.45 -7.02 -19.51
C LEU A 222 14.21 -6.57 -20.30
N LEU A 223 13.54 -5.54 -19.82
CA LEU A 223 12.32 -5.01 -20.44
C LEU A 223 12.62 -4.03 -21.58
N GLY A 224 13.89 -3.66 -21.79
CA GLY A 224 14.29 -2.66 -22.77
C GLY A 224 13.88 -1.23 -22.38
N GLU A 225 13.49 -1.05 -21.12
CA GLU A 225 13.08 0.25 -20.59
C GLU A 225 14.31 1.13 -20.31
N LYS A 226 14.14 2.45 -20.48
CA LYS A 226 15.16 3.41 -20.08
C LYS A 226 14.84 3.96 -18.70
N LYS A 227 15.80 3.86 -17.79
CA LYS A 227 15.67 4.53 -16.50
C LYS A 227 15.65 6.05 -16.71
N VAL A 228 14.49 6.66 -16.55
CA VAL A 228 14.36 8.12 -16.59
C VAL A 228 14.62 8.67 -15.18
N ALA A 229 15.64 9.52 -15.07
CA ALA A 229 15.91 10.20 -13.80
C ALA A 229 14.90 11.34 -13.62
N ILE A 230 14.01 11.20 -12.66
CA ILE A 230 13.10 12.28 -12.27
C ILE A 230 13.92 13.41 -11.62
N LYS A 231 13.70 14.63 -12.07
CA LYS A 231 14.29 15.85 -11.52
C LYS A 231 13.26 16.94 -11.25
N ASN A 232 12.32 17.11 -12.16
CA ASN A 232 11.29 18.12 -12.10
C ASN A 232 9.93 17.47 -11.90
N ILE A 233 9.19 17.90 -10.91
CA ILE A 233 7.90 17.33 -10.51
C ILE A 233 6.87 18.44 -10.42
N MET A 234 5.72 18.25 -11.06
CA MET A 234 4.56 19.11 -10.86
C MET A 234 3.54 18.37 -9.98
N ILE A 235 3.07 19.06 -8.94
CA ILE A 235 2.01 18.59 -8.04
C ILE A 235 0.80 19.49 -8.24
N ILE A 236 -0.38 18.94 -8.43
CA ILE A 236 -1.63 19.68 -8.38
C ILE A 236 -2.44 19.28 -7.13
N GLY A 237 -3.04 20.28 -6.49
CA GLY A 237 -3.75 20.12 -5.23
C GLY A 237 -3.14 20.99 -4.14
N GLY A 238 -3.76 21.05 -2.98
CA GLY A 238 -3.31 21.91 -1.90
C GLY A 238 -3.72 21.42 -0.52
N ASP A 239 -4.25 20.21 -0.42
CA ASP A 239 -4.62 19.59 0.85
C ASP A 239 -3.37 19.17 1.66
N ASP A 240 -3.57 18.59 2.83
CA ASP A 240 -2.47 18.13 3.68
C ASP A 240 -1.62 17.04 3.03
N MET A 241 -2.17 16.27 2.07
CA MET A 241 -1.40 15.26 1.35
C MET A 241 -0.48 15.89 0.29
N ALA A 242 -0.95 16.91 -0.42
CA ALA A 242 -0.14 17.66 -1.36
C ALA A 242 1.01 18.38 -0.63
N TYR A 243 0.72 19.01 0.53
CA TYR A 243 1.72 19.60 1.39
C TYR A 243 2.78 18.60 1.87
N ALA A 244 2.33 17.49 2.47
CA ALA A 244 3.25 16.46 2.99
C ALA A 244 4.08 15.80 1.88
N THR A 245 3.52 15.68 0.67
CA THR A 245 4.23 15.14 -0.49
C THR A 245 5.28 16.12 -1.00
N ALA A 246 4.92 17.40 -1.14
CA ALA A 246 5.86 18.44 -1.55
C ALA A 246 7.02 18.57 -0.56
N LEU A 247 6.72 18.65 0.75
CA LEU A 247 7.72 18.71 1.82
C LEU A 247 8.71 17.55 1.77
N LYS A 248 8.24 16.34 1.43
CA LYS A 248 9.09 15.14 1.36
C LYS A 248 9.94 15.07 0.08
N LEU A 249 9.52 15.76 -0.96
CA LEU A 249 10.18 15.73 -2.26
C LEU A 249 11.13 16.94 -2.49
N GLU A 250 10.87 18.10 -1.86
CA GLU A 250 11.52 19.35 -2.20
C GLU A 250 13.02 19.44 -1.90
N ASP A 251 13.56 18.56 -1.04
CA ASP A 251 14.98 18.52 -0.76
C ASP A 251 15.80 17.81 -1.87
N GLU A 252 15.16 16.93 -2.64
CA GLU A 252 15.85 16.12 -3.64
C GLU A 252 15.42 16.45 -5.08
N PHE A 253 14.24 17.03 -5.25
CA PHE A 253 13.62 17.29 -6.55
C PHE A 253 13.22 18.76 -6.66
N ARG A 254 13.15 19.27 -7.89
CA ARG A 254 12.53 20.57 -8.18
C ARG A 254 11.02 20.38 -8.24
N VAL A 255 10.33 20.91 -7.23
CA VAL A 255 8.89 20.74 -7.10
C VAL A 255 8.17 22.04 -7.46
N THR A 256 7.18 21.94 -8.34
CA THR A 256 6.21 22.99 -8.64
C THR A 256 4.84 22.52 -8.13
N LEU A 257 4.16 23.31 -7.30
CA LEU A 257 2.84 23.00 -6.77
C LEU A 257 1.81 24.02 -7.24
N VAL A 258 0.77 23.56 -7.92
CA VAL A 258 -0.29 24.42 -8.47
C VAL A 258 -1.58 24.26 -7.68
N HIS A 259 -2.11 25.36 -7.17
CA HIS A 259 -3.38 25.37 -6.46
C HIS A 259 -4.23 26.62 -6.77
N ARG A 260 -5.56 26.44 -6.80
CA ARG A 260 -6.48 27.52 -7.20
C ARG A 260 -6.77 28.56 -6.10
N ASP A 261 -6.70 28.16 -4.85
CA ASP A 261 -7.00 29.05 -3.71
C ASP A 261 -5.76 29.84 -3.30
N LYS A 262 -5.89 31.17 -3.34
CA LYS A 262 -4.77 32.10 -3.08
C LYS A 262 -4.30 32.07 -1.62
N GLU A 263 -5.22 31.94 -0.67
CA GLU A 263 -4.85 31.89 0.76
C GLU A 263 -4.13 30.56 1.08
N ARG A 264 -4.57 29.47 0.47
CA ARG A 264 -3.87 28.20 0.59
C ARG A 264 -2.49 28.24 -0.05
N CYS A 265 -2.33 28.87 -1.22
CA CYS A 265 -1.02 29.08 -1.84
C CYS A 265 -0.08 29.87 -0.93
N LYS A 266 -0.58 30.93 -0.28
CA LYS A 266 0.17 31.69 0.70
C LYS A 266 0.58 30.83 1.90
N TRP A 267 -0.34 30.07 2.46
CA TRP A 267 -0.07 29.14 3.57
C TRP A 267 1.02 28.12 3.21
N LEU A 268 0.98 27.57 1.98
CA LEU A 268 1.99 26.62 1.47
C LEU A 268 3.35 27.29 1.30
N SER A 269 3.41 28.51 0.73
CA SER A 269 4.66 29.23 0.50
C SER A 269 5.38 29.69 1.79
N GLU A 270 4.66 29.79 2.90
CA GLU A 270 5.24 30.06 4.22
C GLU A 270 5.87 28.83 4.87
N ARG A 271 5.61 27.61 4.36
CA ARG A 271 5.98 26.32 4.99
C ARG A 271 6.82 25.41 4.11
N LEU A 272 6.82 25.61 2.82
CA LEU A 272 7.68 24.91 1.85
C LEU A 272 8.83 25.83 1.46
N ASN A 273 10.05 25.33 1.53
CA ASN A 273 11.25 26.15 1.35
C ASN A 273 11.78 26.11 -0.10
N ASN A 274 11.68 24.94 -0.77
CA ASN A 274 12.27 24.68 -2.08
C ASN A 274 11.21 24.37 -3.15
N THR A 275 9.92 24.56 -2.84
CA THR A 275 8.80 24.30 -3.75
C THR A 275 8.31 25.62 -4.38
N LEU A 276 8.23 25.67 -5.70
CA LEU A 276 7.60 26.78 -6.42
C LEU A 276 6.07 26.65 -6.30
N ILE A 277 5.42 27.67 -5.70
CA ILE A 277 3.96 27.68 -5.54
C ILE A 277 3.33 28.58 -6.61
N ILE A 278 2.39 28.01 -7.37
CA ILE A 278 1.65 28.69 -8.43
C ILE A 278 0.17 28.78 -8.05
N ASN A 279 -0.35 29.99 -8.05
CA ASN A 279 -1.79 30.23 -7.89
C ASN A 279 -2.47 30.20 -9.24
N GLY A 280 -3.18 29.11 -9.57
CA GLY A 280 -3.86 28.92 -10.83
C GLY A 280 -4.85 27.75 -10.81
N ASP A 281 -5.73 27.73 -11.79
CA ASP A 281 -6.66 26.63 -11.95
C ASP A 281 -5.96 25.43 -12.62
N TYR A 282 -5.66 24.40 -11.83
CA TYR A 282 -5.01 23.18 -12.30
C TYR A 282 -5.85 22.35 -13.29
N LYS A 283 -7.13 22.71 -13.54
CA LYS A 283 -7.94 22.12 -14.60
C LYS A 283 -7.67 22.73 -15.97
N ASN A 284 -7.04 23.90 -15.99
CA ASN A 284 -6.63 24.56 -17.22
C ASN A 284 -5.26 24.01 -17.67
N ILE A 285 -5.28 23.15 -18.68
CA ILE A 285 -4.07 22.51 -19.20
C ILE A 285 -3.11 23.54 -19.84
N GLU A 286 -3.63 24.61 -20.46
CA GLU A 286 -2.81 25.66 -21.06
C GLU A 286 -1.96 26.35 -20.00
N LEU A 287 -2.54 26.67 -18.84
CA LEU A 287 -1.81 27.19 -17.70
C LEU A 287 -0.70 26.22 -17.25
N LEU A 288 -0.99 24.93 -17.14
CA LEU A 288 0.02 23.94 -16.72
C LEU A 288 1.18 23.86 -17.74
N ILE A 289 0.89 24.01 -19.04
CA ILE A 289 1.90 24.04 -20.11
C ILE A 289 2.75 25.33 -19.99
N GLU A 290 2.14 26.48 -19.79
CA GLU A 290 2.84 27.76 -19.55
C GLU A 290 3.76 27.68 -18.33
N GLU A 291 3.34 26.96 -17.29
CA GLU A 291 4.12 26.73 -16.06
C GLU A 291 5.09 25.52 -16.17
N GLY A 292 5.32 25.03 -17.38
CA GLY A 292 6.39 24.08 -17.68
C GLY A 292 6.00 22.60 -17.58
N LEU A 293 4.74 22.22 -17.71
CA LEU A 293 4.29 20.81 -17.67
C LEU A 293 5.13 19.90 -18.59
N GLU A 294 5.43 20.35 -19.81
CA GLU A 294 6.16 19.56 -20.80
C GLU A 294 7.65 19.31 -20.45
N GLN A 295 8.18 20.05 -19.47
CA GLN A 295 9.54 19.84 -18.94
C GLN A 295 9.56 19.01 -17.65
N MET A 296 8.40 18.56 -17.19
CA MET A 296 8.30 17.71 -15.99
C MET A 296 8.49 16.25 -16.33
N GLU A 297 9.32 15.54 -15.57
CA GLU A 297 9.42 14.10 -15.67
C GLU A 297 8.32 13.40 -14.85
N ALA A 298 7.76 14.05 -13.83
CA ALA A 298 6.64 13.50 -13.06
C ALA A 298 5.52 14.51 -12.83
N PHE A 299 4.28 13.99 -12.80
CA PHE A 299 3.07 14.73 -12.48
C PHE A 299 2.26 14.00 -11.41
N ILE A 300 1.92 14.70 -10.34
CA ILE A 300 1.25 14.12 -9.17
C ILE A 300 -0.05 14.89 -8.92
N SER A 301 -1.19 14.21 -9.07
CA SER A 301 -2.52 14.80 -8.88
C SER A 301 -3.09 14.43 -7.53
N LEU A 302 -3.19 15.42 -6.63
CA LEU A 302 -3.64 15.26 -5.24
C LEU A 302 -4.78 16.22 -4.89
N THR A 303 -5.76 16.36 -5.79
CA THR A 303 -6.96 17.12 -5.50
C THR A 303 -8.02 16.27 -4.79
N GLU A 304 -9.11 16.89 -4.36
CA GLU A 304 -10.22 16.20 -3.69
C GLU A 304 -11.08 15.33 -4.65
N SER A 305 -10.97 15.53 -5.98
CA SER A 305 -11.75 14.79 -6.98
C SER A 305 -10.90 13.74 -7.68
N SER A 306 -11.26 12.48 -7.50
CA SER A 306 -10.65 11.34 -8.20
C SER A 306 -10.69 11.49 -9.73
N GLU A 307 -11.81 11.98 -10.28
CA GLU A 307 -11.99 12.20 -11.70
C GLU A 307 -11.04 13.29 -12.21
N THR A 308 -10.95 14.42 -11.49
CA THR A 308 -9.99 15.48 -11.83
C THR A 308 -8.57 14.93 -11.82
N ASN A 309 -8.20 14.15 -10.79
CA ASN A 309 -6.87 13.60 -10.67
C ASN A 309 -6.53 12.64 -11.82
N ILE A 310 -7.44 11.79 -12.23
CA ILE A 310 -7.27 10.88 -13.37
C ILE A 310 -7.15 11.68 -14.67
N ILE A 311 -8.09 12.58 -14.95
CA ILE A 311 -8.12 13.32 -16.21
C ILE A 311 -6.89 14.20 -16.38
N THR A 312 -6.47 14.93 -15.33
CA THR A 312 -5.27 15.77 -15.41
C THR A 312 -4.00 14.94 -15.54
N SER A 313 -3.91 13.78 -14.89
CA SER A 313 -2.78 12.84 -15.05
C SER A 313 -2.69 12.29 -16.48
N LEU A 314 -3.82 11.93 -17.09
CA LEU A 314 -3.86 11.49 -18.49
C LEU A 314 -3.47 12.62 -19.45
N SER A 315 -3.94 13.84 -19.18
CA SER A 315 -3.55 15.02 -19.95
C SER A 315 -2.05 15.26 -19.87
N ALA A 316 -1.48 15.22 -18.66
CA ALA A 316 -0.02 15.33 -18.46
C ALA A 316 0.75 14.23 -19.21
N LYS A 317 0.26 12.98 -19.19
CA LYS A 317 0.84 11.87 -19.94
C LYS A 317 0.86 12.13 -21.44
N ASN A 318 -0.23 12.67 -21.99
CA ASN A 318 -0.33 13.04 -23.41
C ASN A 318 0.61 14.18 -23.81
N HIS A 319 1.02 15.04 -22.86
CA HIS A 319 2.02 16.08 -23.04
C HIS A 319 3.46 15.62 -22.74
N GLY A 320 3.68 14.31 -22.66
CA GLY A 320 5.02 13.72 -22.61
C GLY A 320 5.59 13.53 -21.19
N VAL A 321 4.80 13.78 -20.14
CA VAL A 321 5.25 13.49 -18.77
C VAL A 321 5.47 11.98 -18.61
N TYR A 322 6.65 11.60 -18.15
CA TYR A 322 7.06 10.20 -18.05
C TYR A 322 6.29 9.44 -16.97
N LYS A 323 6.18 9.98 -15.77
CA LYS A 323 5.53 9.34 -14.61
C LYS A 323 4.33 10.14 -14.12
N THR A 324 3.17 9.50 -14.07
CA THR A 324 1.95 10.11 -13.51
C THR A 324 1.46 9.35 -12.30
N ILE A 325 1.06 10.07 -11.24
CA ILE A 325 0.49 9.52 -10.01
C ILE A 325 -0.81 10.26 -9.71
N ALA A 326 -1.92 9.54 -9.54
CA ALA A 326 -3.21 10.13 -9.23
C ALA A 326 -3.78 9.61 -7.91
N HIS A 327 -4.27 10.51 -7.06
CA HIS A 327 -5.05 10.14 -5.88
C HIS A 327 -6.48 9.76 -6.26
N VAL A 328 -6.93 8.62 -5.75
CA VAL A 328 -8.31 8.15 -5.93
C VAL A 328 -8.90 7.66 -4.60
N ASP A 329 -10.18 7.92 -4.37
CA ASP A 329 -10.86 7.56 -3.12
C ASP A 329 -11.59 6.23 -3.20
N THR A 330 -11.98 5.77 -4.39
CA THR A 330 -12.76 4.55 -4.60
C THR A 330 -11.91 3.40 -5.12
N ARG A 331 -12.23 2.16 -4.71
CA ARG A 331 -11.52 0.95 -5.17
C ARG A 331 -11.75 0.67 -6.65
N GLU A 332 -12.92 1.02 -7.16
CA GLU A 332 -13.32 0.81 -8.55
C GLU A 332 -12.34 1.50 -9.51
N TYR A 333 -11.89 2.71 -9.17
CA TYR A 333 -10.88 3.40 -9.98
C TYR A 333 -9.52 2.73 -9.97
N VAL A 334 -9.15 2.04 -8.87
CA VAL A 334 -7.88 1.29 -8.79
C VAL A 334 -7.85 0.15 -9.80
N HIS A 335 -8.96 -0.58 -9.96
CA HIS A 335 -9.04 -1.69 -10.93
C HIS A 335 -9.02 -1.22 -12.40
N ILE A 336 -9.47 0.00 -12.66
CA ILE A 336 -9.55 0.55 -14.03
C ILE A 336 -8.24 1.25 -14.42
N SER A 337 -7.40 1.65 -13.47
CA SER A 337 -6.23 2.51 -13.68
C SER A 337 -5.27 2.01 -14.75
N HIS A 338 -4.94 0.72 -14.71
CA HIS A 338 -4.02 0.12 -15.66
C HIS A 338 -4.54 0.15 -17.10
N SER A 339 -5.86 0.19 -17.29
CA SER A 339 -6.49 0.30 -18.61
C SER A 339 -6.69 1.74 -19.08
N ILE A 340 -6.65 2.72 -18.16
CA ILE A 340 -6.85 4.13 -18.47
C ILE A 340 -5.55 4.83 -18.92
N GLY A 341 -4.38 4.36 -18.46
CA GLY A 341 -3.07 4.91 -18.86
C GLY A 341 -2.43 5.84 -17.83
N VAL A 342 -2.93 5.91 -16.59
CA VAL A 342 -2.23 6.53 -15.46
C VAL A 342 -1.21 5.52 -14.90
N ASP A 343 0.04 5.93 -14.69
CA ASP A 343 1.11 4.98 -14.32
C ASP A 343 0.96 4.44 -12.89
N SER A 344 0.48 5.24 -11.95
CA SER A 344 0.28 4.80 -10.57
C SER A 344 -0.90 5.49 -9.92
N LEU A 345 -1.62 4.76 -9.07
CA LEU A 345 -2.67 5.32 -8.22
C LEU A 345 -2.28 5.25 -6.75
N ILE A 346 -2.75 6.23 -5.98
CA ILE A 346 -2.61 6.25 -4.53
C ILE A 346 -3.99 6.36 -3.88
N ASN A 347 -4.25 5.54 -2.86
CA ASN A 347 -5.51 5.56 -2.12
C ASN A 347 -5.23 5.58 -0.62
N LYS A 348 -5.68 6.64 0.07
CA LYS A 348 -5.43 6.85 1.52
C LYS A 348 -5.96 5.69 2.38
N LYS A 349 -7.13 5.15 2.02
CA LYS A 349 -7.79 4.08 2.80
C LYS A 349 -6.99 2.78 2.71
N LEU A 350 -6.57 2.41 1.49
CA LEU A 350 -5.80 1.19 1.26
C LEU A 350 -4.41 1.25 1.90
N VAL A 351 -3.70 2.38 1.75
CA VAL A 351 -2.37 2.56 2.38
C VAL A 351 -2.46 2.43 3.90
N ALA A 352 -3.45 3.09 4.52
CA ALA A 352 -3.65 3.02 5.96
C ALA A 352 -4.08 1.61 6.42
N ALA A 353 -5.00 0.96 5.70
CA ALA A 353 -5.46 -0.38 6.03
C ALA A 353 -4.33 -1.41 5.95
N ASN A 354 -3.49 -1.34 4.93
CA ASN A 354 -2.30 -2.19 4.81
C ASN A 354 -1.34 -2.00 6.00
N GLN A 355 -1.12 -0.75 6.43
CA GLN A 355 -0.27 -0.47 7.59
C GLN A 355 -0.87 -1.03 8.90
N ILE A 356 -2.19 -0.87 9.10
CA ILE A 356 -2.89 -1.41 10.28
C ILE A 356 -2.83 -2.95 10.29
N THR A 357 -3.05 -3.58 9.15
CA THR A 357 -2.98 -5.04 9.02
C THR A 357 -1.58 -5.58 9.39
N ARG A 358 -0.51 -4.85 9.08
CA ARG A 358 0.84 -5.18 9.56
C ARG A 358 0.94 -5.21 11.09
N PHE A 359 0.27 -4.28 11.79
CA PHE A 359 0.25 -4.28 13.25
C PHE A 359 -0.57 -5.44 13.83
N LEU A 360 -1.63 -5.89 13.17
CA LEU A 360 -2.47 -7.01 13.61
C LEU A 360 -1.72 -8.35 13.58
N LYS A 361 -0.91 -8.56 12.57
CA LYS A 361 -0.27 -9.84 12.27
C LYS A 361 1.09 -10.04 12.95
N LYS A 362 1.47 -9.22 13.96
CA LYS A 362 2.71 -9.42 14.75
C LYS A 362 2.69 -10.78 15.48
N GLY A 363 3.66 -11.66 15.10
CA GLY A 363 3.89 -12.94 15.74
C GLY A 363 4.56 -13.94 14.81
N LYS A 364 3.80 -14.59 13.93
CA LYS A 364 4.31 -15.54 12.92
C LYS A 364 4.28 -14.93 11.49
N VAL A 365 3.55 -13.82 11.32
CA VAL A 365 3.45 -13.06 10.07
C VAL A 365 4.04 -11.69 10.32
N GLU A 366 5.16 -11.37 9.69
CA GLU A 366 5.87 -10.10 9.93
C GLU A 366 5.37 -8.96 9.03
N SER A 367 4.87 -9.27 7.84
CA SER A 367 4.27 -8.26 6.98
C SER A 367 3.18 -8.84 6.08
N VAL A 368 2.17 -8.02 5.79
CA VAL A 368 1.19 -8.28 4.75
C VAL A 368 1.06 -7.02 3.92
N ALA A 369 1.20 -7.16 2.63
CA ALA A 369 0.95 -6.09 1.68
C ALA A 369 -0.13 -6.57 0.70
N GLY A 370 -1.23 -5.83 0.63
CA GLY A 370 -2.15 -5.95 -0.50
C GLY A 370 -1.54 -5.20 -1.68
N ILE A 371 -1.50 -5.81 -2.85
CA ILE A 371 -1.09 -5.16 -4.08
C ILE A 371 -2.32 -4.45 -4.65
N TYR A 372 -2.17 -3.18 -5.03
CA TYR A 372 -3.25 -2.42 -5.65
C TYR A 372 -3.72 -3.10 -6.94
N GLY A 373 -5.05 -3.30 -7.07
CA GLY A 373 -5.62 -3.93 -8.27
C GLY A 373 -5.36 -5.43 -8.42
N VAL A 374 -4.79 -6.08 -7.41
CA VAL A 374 -4.46 -7.51 -7.40
C VAL A 374 -5.27 -8.20 -6.31
N ASP A 375 -6.00 -9.25 -6.66
CA ASP A 375 -6.72 -10.09 -5.70
C ASP A 375 -5.78 -11.08 -4.99
N ALA A 376 -4.52 -10.67 -4.72
CA ALA A 376 -3.55 -11.47 -3.99
C ALA A 376 -2.96 -10.67 -2.83
N GLU A 377 -2.62 -11.39 -1.77
CA GLU A 377 -1.88 -10.86 -0.63
C GLU A 377 -0.44 -11.33 -0.68
N ILE A 378 0.49 -10.43 -0.36
CA ILE A 378 1.87 -10.80 -0.09
C ILE A 378 2.01 -10.94 1.41
N ILE A 379 2.43 -12.11 1.88
CA ILE A 379 2.51 -12.44 3.29
C ILE A 379 3.93 -12.92 3.59
N GLN A 380 4.57 -12.31 4.57
CA GLN A 380 5.88 -12.76 5.08
C GLN A 380 5.67 -13.63 6.32
N TYR A 381 6.01 -14.90 6.23
CA TYR A 381 5.92 -15.89 7.30
C TYR A 381 7.28 -16.22 7.86
N VAL A 382 7.39 -16.29 9.20
CA VAL A 382 8.56 -16.85 9.87
C VAL A 382 8.37 -18.35 10.06
N ILE A 383 9.30 -19.15 9.56
CA ILE A 383 9.28 -20.61 9.66
C ILE A 383 9.70 -21.03 11.07
N THR A 384 8.77 -21.60 11.84
CA THR A 384 9.01 -21.98 13.23
C THR A 384 9.50 -23.41 13.36
N LYS A 385 10.13 -23.73 14.49
CA LYS A 385 10.61 -25.09 14.80
C LYS A 385 9.44 -26.10 14.78
N GLY A 386 9.64 -27.22 14.08
CA GLY A 386 8.63 -28.28 13.93
C GLY A 386 7.71 -28.11 12.72
N ASN A 387 7.84 -27.03 11.96
CA ASN A 387 7.05 -26.81 10.76
C ASN A 387 7.32 -27.89 9.70
N ARG A 388 6.27 -28.39 9.06
CA ARG A 388 6.35 -29.46 8.03
C ARG A 388 7.06 -29.00 6.76
N LEU A 389 7.12 -27.70 6.49
CA LEU A 389 7.76 -27.12 5.33
C LEU A 389 9.29 -27.27 5.34
N THR A 390 9.90 -27.56 6.48
CA THR A 390 11.36 -27.77 6.61
C THR A 390 11.81 -29.19 6.25
N LYS A 391 10.87 -30.12 5.99
CA LYS A 391 11.16 -31.56 5.83
C LYS A 391 11.35 -32.00 4.40
N LYS A 392 10.86 -31.23 3.43
CA LYS A 392 10.85 -31.60 2.00
C LYS A 392 11.11 -30.37 1.13
N PRO A 393 11.61 -30.56 -0.10
CA PRO A 393 11.68 -29.51 -1.11
C PRO A 393 10.28 -28.90 -1.42
N LEU A 394 10.24 -27.63 -1.83
CA LEU A 394 9.00 -26.93 -2.12
C LEU A 394 8.12 -27.66 -3.14
N LYS A 395 8.70 -28.32 -4.15
CA LYS A 395 7.97 -29.11 -5.16
C LYS A 395 7.18 -30.28 -4.57
N ASP A 396 7.60 -30.82 -3.42
CA ASP A 396 7.00 -32.00 -2.77
C ASP A 396 6.02 -31.60 -1.64
N LEU A 397 5.78 -30.31 -1.42
CA LEU A 397 4.95 -29.79 -0.34
C LEU A 397 3.47 -29.63 -0.72
N HIS A 398 3.07 -29.97 -1.94
CA HIS A 398 1.70 -29.80 -2.44
C HIS A 398 1.15 -28.38 -2.19
N PHE A 399 1.98 -27.39 -2.50
CA PHE A 399 1.58 -25.98 -2.40
C PHE A 399 0.39 -25.69 -3.32
N PRO A 400 -0.63 -24.92 -2.88
CA PRO A 400 -1.80 -24.65 -3.71
C PRO A 400 -1.41 -23.91 -4.99
N ASP A 401 -2.09 -24.22 -6.10
CA ASP A 401 -1.85 -23.57 -7.40
C ASP A 401 -2.15 -22.07 -7.39
N THR A 402 -2.90 -21.62 -6.39
CA THR A 402 -3.28 -20.23 -6.13
C THR A 402 -2.32 -19.49 -5.21
N ALA A 403 -1.12 -20.06 -4.95
CA ALA A 403 -0.08 -19.42 -4.16
C ALA A 403 1.33 -19.79 -4.67
N ILE A 404 2.30 -18.95 -4.32
CA ILE A 404 3.72 -19.17 -4.62
C ILE A 404 4.58 -18.67 -3.49
N VAL A 405 5.65 -19.43 -3.12
CA VAL A 405 6.74 -18.91 -2.32
C VAL A 405 7.61 -18.06 -3.24
N ALA A 406 7.43 -16.76 -3.15
CA ALA A 406 8.06 -15.80 -4.04
C ALA A 406 9.54 -15.63 -3.70
N GLY A 407 9.87 -15.50 -2.40
CA GLY A 407 11.23 -15.30 -1.93
C GLY A 407 11.43 -15.83 -0.52
N VAL A 408 12.67 -16.00 -0.11
CA VAL A 408 13.07 -16.42 1.24
C VAL A 408 14.24 -15.57 1.72
N ILE A 409 14.14 -15.06 2.95
CA ILE A 409 15.23 -14.37 3.62
C ILE A 409 15.70 -15.24 4.77
N ARG A 410 17.00 -15.55 4.79
CA ARG A 410 17.68 -16.38 5.78
C ARG A 410 18.84 -15.58 6.38
N GLY A 411 18.65 -15.03 7.56
CA GLY A 411 19.61 -14.11 8.15
C GLY A 411 19.86 -12.89 7.25
N GLU A 412 21.10 -12.74 6.76
CA GLU A 412 21.46 -11.65 5.85
C GLU A 412 21.25 -11.99 4.36
N ASP A 413 21.07 -13.26 4.03
CA ASP A 413 20.94 -13.73 2.66
C ASP A 413 19.50 -13.72 2.16
N ALA A 414 19.32 -13.47 0.88
CA ALA A 414 18.03 -13.46 0.20
C ALA A 414 18.05 -14.41 -1.00
N PHE A 415 17.01 -15.24 -1.12
CA PHE A 415 16.91 -16.29 -2.14
C PHE A 415 15.59 -16.16 -2.90
N ILE A 416 15.65 -16.46 -4.20
CA ILE A 416 14.46 -16.73 -5.02
C ILE A 416 14.36 -18.24 -5.16
N PRO A 417 13.50 -18.92 -4.34
CA PRO A 417 13.55 -20.36 -4.21
C PRO A 417 12.99 -21.05 -5.46
N ASP A 418 13.65 -22.08 -5.93
CA ASP A 418 13.12 -23.00 -6.93
C ASP A 418 12.35 -24.17 -6.28
N GLY A 419 11.94 -25.17 -7.08
CA GLY A 419 11.21 -26.33 -6.59
C GLY A 419 12.04 -27.23 -5.65
N ASP A 420 13.37 -27.23 -5.79
CA ASP A 420 14.28 -28.05 -4.96
C ASP A 420 14.70 -27.35 -3.65
N PHE A 421 14.33 -26.10 -3.47
CA PHE A 421 14.66 -25.33 -2.28
C PHE A 421 13.97 -25.92 -1.03
N ILE A 422 14.74 -26.04 0.07
CA ILE A 422 14.27 -26.51 1.37
C ILE A 422 14.29 -25.35 2.36
N LEU A 423 13.12 -25.05 2.93
CA LEU A 423 12.98 -24.04 3.97
C LEU A 423 13.63 -24.50 5.28
N GLN A 424 14.19 -23.57 6.03
CA GLN A 424 14.81 -23.82 7.34
C GLN A 424 14.05 -23.06 8.45
N VAL A 425 14.30 -23.44 9.68
CA VAL A 425 13.80 -22.70 10.85
C VAL A 425 14.39 -21.29 10.83
N ASP A 426 13.58 -20.30 11.20
CA ASP A 426 13.85 -18.86 11.20
C ASP A 426 13.93 -18.22 9.78
N ASP A 427 13.72 -19.00 8.70
CA ASP A 427 13.52 -18.42 7.39
C ASP A 427 12.28 -17.52 7.38
N LYS A 428 12.39 -16.37 6.72
CA LYS A 428 11.28 -15.47 6.42
C LYS A 428 10.83 -15.74 4.98
N ALA A 429 9.77 -16.53 4.83
CA ALA A 429 9.21 -16.88 3.53
C ALA A 429 8.22 -15.81 3.07
N ILE A 430 8.46 -15.20 1.92
CA ILE A 430 7.54 -14.27 1.27
C ILE A 430 6.63 -15.09 0.36
N VAL A 431 5.36 -15.14 0.70
CA VAL A 431 4.33 -15.93 -0.03
C VAL A 431 3.35 -14.96 -0.67
N LEU A 432 3.12 -15.12 -1.96
CA LEU A 432 2.05 -14.45 -2.66
C LEU A 432 0.90 -15.45 -2.83
N ALA A 433 -0.31 -15.06 -2.41
CA ALA A 433 -1.45 -15.95 -2.32
C ALA A 433 -2.76 -15.28 -2.73
N LEU A 434 -3.54 -15.94 -3.56
CA LEU A 434 -4.94 -15.57 -3.81
C LEU A 434 -5.81 -15.91 -2.59
N PRO A 435 -6.96 -15.27 -2.39
CA PRO A 435 -7.85 -15.53 -1.25
C PRO A 435 -8.21 -17.01 -1.07
N ALA A 436 -8.39 -17.74 -2.17
CA ALA A 436 -8.68 -19.17 -2.15
C ALA A 436 -7.58 -20.05 -1.53
N ALA A 437 -6.33 -19.61 -1.53
CA ALA A 437 -5.21 -20.33 -0.94
C ALA A 437 -5.11 -20.18 0.58
N LYS A 438 -5.73 -19.16 1.17
CA LYS A 438 -5.48 -18.71 2.55
C LYS A 438 -5.70 -19.79 3.60
N ALA A 439 -6.85 -20.47 3.56
CA ALA A 439 -7.17 -21.52 4.52
C ALA A 439 -6.22 -22.74 4.45
N LEU A 440 -5.72 -23.06 3.24
CA LEU A 440 -4.76 -24.15 3.04
C LEU A 440 -3.36 -23.75 3.51
N LEU A 441 -2.95 -22.50 3.22
CA LEU A 441 -1.66 -21.96 3.68
C LEU A 441 -1.58 -21.89 5.21
N GLU A 442 -2.66 -21.49 5.89
CA GLU A 442 -2.71 -21.50 7.35
C GLU A 442 -2.47 -22.89 7.92
N LYS A 443 -3.01 -23.94 7.28
CA LYS A 443 -2.78 -25.33 7.70
C LYS A 443 -1.36 -25.84 7.38
N LEU A 444 -0.72 -25.31 6.35
CA LEU A 444 0.64 -25.71 5.96
C LEU A 444 1.70 -24.97 6.78
N LEU A 445 1.43 -23.74 7.15
CA LEU A 445 2.37 -22.84 7.83
C LEU A 445 2.26 -22.90 9.36
N HIS A 446 1.20 -23.52 9.89
CA HIS A 446 0.98 -23.80 11.32
C HIS A 446 1.16 -25.28 11.64
#